data_d466f0054409b6e6ec6b3cf6e7947b5f
#
_entry.id   d466f0054409b6e6ec6b3cf6e7947b5f
#
_cell.length_a   1.000
_cell.length_b   1.000
_cell.length_c   1.000
_cell.angle_alpha   90.00
_cell.angle_beta   90.00
_cell.angle_gamma   90.00
#
_symmetry.space_group_name_H-M   'P 1'
#
loop_
_entity.id
_entity.type
_entity.pdbx_description
1 polymer ?
#
loop_
_entity_poly.entity_id
_entity_poly.type
_entity_poly.pdbx_seq_one_letter_code
_entity_poly.pdbx_strand_id
1 'polypeptide(L)'
;MRIACWLGALALLGAAAPAIAGPPYLTDDPETTEFGKWEIYNFVTLDGRRSDVDGEGGWDLNYGAADGLQLTATVPLAFAHSKESGWRGGSGDLELAAKYRVVNDKKSGWEAALFPRVILPTSAKNLGGRRARLLLPLWLQKDFGKTSVFGGGGYEINPGSGNRNFWQAGVAVTHDVTEKLQLGGEVTRQSADTDGGKGSTGVDAGMIGKVGGPYSLLVAGGPSFSGGQTSYHAYVALGLNF
;
A
#
# COMPACT_ATOMS: atom_id res chain seq x y z
N MET A 1 11.69 -43.84 -49.59
CA MET A 1 10.62 -43.65 -48.62
C MET A 1 11.15 -42.77 -47.50
N ARG A 2 10.87 -41.47 -47.52
CA ARG A 2 11.36 -40.50 -46.51
C ARG A 2 10.19 -40.14 -45.59
N ILE A 3 10.29 -40.54 -44.32
CA ILE A 3 9.34 -40.17 -43.27
C ILE A 3 9.80 -38.84 -42.68
N ALA A 4 9.03 -37.80 -42.91
CA ALA A 4 9.24 -36.49 -42.31
C ALA A 4 8.55 -36.47 -40.94
N CYS A 5 9.34 -36.37 -39.85
CA CYS A 5 8.84 -36.09 -38.53
C CYS A 5 8.48 -34.59 -38.41
N TRP A 6 7.23 -34.29 -38.21
CA TRP A 6 6.77 -32.96 -37.80
C TRP A 6 6.82 -32.89 -36.27
N LEU A 7 7.80 -32.18 -35.73
CA LEU A 7 7.81 -31.74 -34.33
C LEU A 7 6.97 -30.48 -34.24
N GLY A 8 5.75 -30.64 -33.76
CA GLY A 8 4.89 -29.53 -33.36
C GLY A 8 5.40 -28.89 -32.09
N ALA A 9 5.95 -27.67 -32.18
CA ALA A 9 6.25 -26.85 -31.04
C ALA A 9 4.92 -26.33 -30.45
N LEU A 10 4.48 -26.89 -29.32
CA LEU A 10 3.42 -26.34 -28.51
C LEU A 10 3.96 -25.10 -27.80
N ALA A 11 3.69 -23.92 -28.33
CA ALA A 11 3.90 -22.66 -27.62
C ALA A 11 2.88 -22.58 -26.49
N LEU A 12 3.32 -22.88 -25.28
CA LEU A 12 2.60 -22.52 -24.06
C LEU A 12 2.57 -20.99 -23.96
N LEU A 13 1.49 -20.38 -24.41
CA LEU A 13 1.13 -19.02 -24.06
C LEU A 13 0.77 -19.06 -22.56
N GLY A 14 1.75 -18.82 -21.70
CA GLY A 14 1.53 -18.55 -20.31
C GLY A 14 0.73 -17.24 -20.22
N ALA A 15 -0.56 -17.32 -19.90
CA ALA A 15 -1.31 -16.16 -19.49
C ALA A 15 -0.62 -15.61 -18.22
N ALA A 16 -0.02 -14.44 -18.31
CA ALA A 16 0.47 -13.74 -17.14
C ALA A 16 -0.74 -13.55 -16.21
N ALA A 17 -0.66 -14.08 -15.00
CA ALA A 17 -1.65 -13.79 -13.97
C ALA A 17 -1.61 -12.27 -13.73
N PRO A 18 -2.76 -11.59 -13.60
CA PRO A 18 -2.76 -10.18 -13.24
C PRO A 18 -1.99 -10.01 -11.92
N ALA A 19 -1.02 -9.11 -11.90
CA ALA A 19 -0.35 -8.70 -10.68
C ALA A 19 -1.40 -8.09 -9.75
N ILE A 20 -1.30 -8.37 -8.46
CA ILE A 20 -2.18 -7.78 -7.45
C ILE A 20 -1.51 -6.48 -7.02
N ALA A 21 -2.09 -5.36 -7.45
CA ALA A 21 -1.65 -4.02 -7.07
C ALA A 21 -2.24 -3.61 -5.71
N GLY A 22 -1.49 -2.86 -4.90
CA GLY A 22 -1.93 -2.30 -3.63
C GLY A 22 -1.19 -2.85 -2.41
N PRO A 23 -1.77 -2.67 -1.18
CA PRO A 23 -1.11 -3.11 0.05
C PRO A 23 -0.56 -4.55 -0.07
N PRO A 24 0.42 -5.00 0.75
CA PRO A 24 0.52 -4.68 2.16
C PRO A 24 1.59 -3.66 2.58
N TYR A 25 2.27 -3.03 1.65
CA TYR A 25 3.39 -2.13 1.93
C TYR A 25 2.92 -0.68 2.11
N LEU A 26 3.74 0.14 2.77
CA LEU A 26 3.57 1.60 2.80
C LEU A 26 3.97 2.23 1.47
N THR A 27 4.95 1.62 0.79
CA THR A 27 5.31 1.93 -0.60
C THR A 27 4.25 1.36 -1.52
N ASP A 28 3.66 2.21 -2.35
CA ASP A 28 2.62 1.78 -3.29
C ASP A 28 3.23 1.54 -4.69
N ASP A 29 2.55 0.77 -5.49
CA ASP A 29 2.87 0.54 -6.89
C ASP A 29 1.99 1.38 -7.82
N PRO A 30 2.35 1.53 -9.10
CA PRO A 30 1.56 2.29 -10.07
C PRO A 30 0.37 1.52 -10.65
N GLU A 31 0.15 0.27 -10.29
CA GLU A 31 -0.96 -0.50 -10.83
C GLU A 31 -2.30 0.07 -10.36
N THR A 32 -3.30 -0.01 -11.24
CA THR A 32 -4.66 0.48 -10.96
C THR A 32 -5.64 -0.67 -11.09
N THR A 33 -6.67 -0.68 -10.28
CA THR A 33 -7.80 -1.60 -10.42
C THR A 33 -8.33 -1.58 -11.87
N GLU A 34 -8.60 -2.75 -12.44
CA GLU A 34 -9.10 -2.89 -13.81
C GLU A 34 -10.43 -2.13 -14.01
N PHE A 35 -10.63 -1.57 -15.19
CA PHE A 35 -11.85 -0.82 -15.51
C PHE A 35 -13.12 -1.64 -15.24
N GLY A 36 -14.04 -1.06 -14.47
CA GLY A 36 -15.31 -1.64 -14.07
C GLY A 36 -15.22 -2.71 -12.96
N LYS A 37 -14.03 -2.93 -12.39
CA LYS A 37 -13.79 -3.88 -11.31
C LYS A 37 -13.67 -3.18 -9.97
N TRP A 38 -13.81 -3.98 -8.92
CA TRP A 38 -13.58 -3.58 -7.54
C TRP A 38 -12.45 -4.38 -6.91
N GLU A 39 -11.61 -3.72 -6.14
CA GLU A 39 -10.69 -4.31 -5.19
C GLU A 39 -11.00 -3.76 -3.80
N ILE A 40 -11.38 -4.63 -2.89
CA ILE A 40 -11.76 -4.26 -1.53
C ILE A 40 -10.82 -4.95 -0.56
N TYR A 41 -10.18 -4.18 0.31
CA TYR A 41 -9.34 -4.69 1.38
C TYR A 41 -10.01 -4.43 2.73
N ASN A 42 -10.33 -5.52 3.45
CA ASN A 42 -10.68 -5.44 4.87
C ASN A 42 -9.36 -5.50 5.64
N PHE A 43 -8.92 -4.39 6.16
CA PHE A 43 -7.59 -4.26 6.71
C PHE A 43 -7.56 -3.96 8.21
N VAL A 44 -6.43 -4.26 8.84
CA VAL A 44 -6.02 -3.78 10.16
C VAL A 44 -4.56 -3.37 10.07
N THR A 45 -4.24 -2.18 10.57
CA THR A 45 -2.88 -1.71 10.83
C THR A 45 -2.63 -1.62 12.33
N LEU A 46 -1.40 -1.85 12.73
CA LEU A 46 -0.94 -1.71 14.11
C LEU A 46 0.40 -0.99 14.10
N ASP A 47 0.51 0.06 14.88
CA ASP A 47 1.75 0.74 15.20
C ASP A 47 1.98 0.65 16.70
N GLY A 48 3.10 0.09 17.11
CA GLY A 48 3.33 -0.21 18.50
C GLY A 48 4.73 0.16 18.99
N ARG A 49 4.78 0.71 20.20
CA ARG A 49 6.04 1.00 20.88
C ARG A 49 5.91 0.70 22.37
N ARG A 50 6.64 -0.32 22.85
CA ARG A 50 6.55 -0.80 24.25
C ARG A 50 5.13 -1.23 24.59
N SER A 51 4.41 -0.43 25.41
CA SER A 51 3.05 -0.70 25.83
C SER A 51 2.01 0.18 25.16
N ASP A 52 2.44 1.08 24.30
CA ASP A 52 1.56 1.97 23.57
C ASP A 52 1.35 1.39 22.18
N VAL A 53 0.11 1.28 21.78
CA VAL A 53 -0.33 0.74 20.49
C VAL A 53 -1.41 1.64 19.94
N ASP A 54 -1.30 1.98 18.69
CA ASP A 54 -2.35 2.61 17.90
C ASP A 54 -2.52 1.88 16.58
N GLY A 55 -3.64 2.09 15.93
CA GLY A 55 -3.91 1.44 14.66
C GLY A 55 -5.28 1.77 14.13
N GLU A 56 -5.55 1.25 12.97
CA GLU A 56 -6.81 1.38 12.27
C GLU A 56 -7.24 0.02 11.72
N GLY A 57 -8.56 -0.17 11.62
CA GLY A 57 -9.13 -1.29 10.90
C GLY A 57 -10.34 -0.81 10.12
N GLY A 58 -10.55 -1.32 8.92
CA GLY A 58 -11.62 -0.81 8.09
C GLY A 58 -11.64 -1.37 6.68
N TRP A 59 -12.14 -0.57 5.78
CA TRP A 59 -12.28 -0.91 4.37
C TRP A 59 -11.50 0.09 3.52
N ASP A 60 -10.69 -0.47 2.62
CA ASP A 60 -10.10 0.25 1.51
C ASP A 60 -10.80 -0.20 0.23
N LEU A 61 -11.56 0.71 -0.37
CA LEU A 61 -12.48 0.47 -1.47
C LEU A 61 -11.88 1.08 -2.74
N ASN A 62 -11.47 0.25 -3.68
CA ASN A 62 -10.84 0.66 -4.92
C ASN A 62 -11.73 0.29 -6.11
N TYR A 63 -12.03 1.24 -6.97
CA TYR A 63 -12.84 1.06 -8.16
C TYR A 63 -12.12 1.53 -9.41
N GLY A 64 -12.02 0.66 -10.41
CA GLY A 64 -11.50 1.00 -11.73
C GLY A 64 -12.49 1.86 -12.51
N ALA A 65 -12.36 3.18 -12.44
CA ALA A 65 -13.31 4.13 -13.03
C ALA A 65 -13.11 4.33 -14.55
N ALA A 66 -11.89 4.12 -15.02
CA ALA A 66 -11.51 4.10 -16.44
C ALA A 66 -10.19 3.34 -16.60
N ASP A 67 -9.77 3.07 -17.84
CA ASP A 67 -8.45 2.48 -18.08
C ASP A 67 -7.35 3.38 -17.49
N GLY A 68 -6.57 2.82 -16.55
CA GLY A 68 -5.52 3.52 -15.84
C GLY A 68 -6.00 4.54 -14.82
N LEU A 69 -7.28 4.56 -14.46
CA LEU A 69 -7.84 5.43 -13.42
C LEU A 69 -8.57 4.61 -12.36
N GLN A 70 -8.08 4.66 -11.14
CA GLN A 70 -8.70 4.09 -9.95
C GLN A 70 -9.18 5.21 -9.03
N LEU A 71 -10.38 5.06 -8.49
CA LEU A 71 -10.89 5.87 -7.38
C LEU A 71 -10.85 5.04 -6.11
N THR A 72 -10.37 5.66 -5.04
CA THR A 72 -10.19 4.99 -3.74
C THR A 72 -10.93 5.74 -2.64
N ALA A 73 -11.56 4.98 -1.73
CA ALA A 73 -12.11 5.49 -0.48
C ALA A 73 -11.70 4.55 0.66
N THR A 74 -10.91 5.06 1.61
CA THR A 74 -10.53 4.33 2.83
C THR A 74 -11.38 4.81 3.99
N VAL A 75 -12.12 3.89 4.61
CA VAL A 75 -13.08 4.15 5.71
C VAL A 75 -12.60 3.42 6.97
N PRO A 76 -11.76 4.07 7.80
CA PRO A 76 -11.18 3.42 8.96
C PRO A 76 -11.98 3.60 10.24
N LEU A 77 -11.83 2.64 11.13
CA LEU A 77 -12.09 2.72 12.57
C LEU A 77 -10.74 2.77 13.27
N ALA A 78 -10.47 3.85 13.98
CA ALA A 78 -9.21 4.06 14.68
C ALA A 78 -9.30 3.58 16.12
N PHE A 79 -8.20 3.05 16.64
CA PHE A 79 -8.07 2.68 18.05
C PHE A 79 -6.66 3.01 18.57
N ALA A 80 -6.57 3.26 19.86
CA ALA A 80 -5.30 3.50 20.53
C ALA A 80 -5.36 2.98 21.97
N HIS A 81 -4.21 2.55 22.48
CA HIS A 81 -4.01 2.16 23.86
C HIS A 81 -2.75 2.80 24.42
N SER A 82 -2.82 3.32 25.62
CA SER A 82 -1.64 3.68 26.41
C SER A 82 -1.85 3.28 27.88
N LYS A 83 -0.73 3.13 28.63
CA LYS A 83 -0.83 2.85 30.07
C LYS A 83 -1.59 3.89 30.86
N GLU A 84 -1.53 5.16 30.42
CA GLU A 84 -2.15 6.28 31.12
C GLU A 84 -3.63 6.43 30.81
N SER A 85 -4.04 6.21 29.55
CA SER A 85 -5.40 6.49 29.06
C SER A 85 -6.25 5.24 28.79
N GLY A 86 -5.66 4.03 28.85
CA GLY A 86 -6.35 2.79 28.49
C GLY A 86 -6.73 2.74 26.99
N TRP A 87 -7.69 1.86 26.66
CA TRP A 87 -8.20 1.72 25.29
C TRP A 87 -9.15 2.87 24.92
N ARG A 88 -8.98 3.38 23.70
CA ARG A 88 -9.86 4.32 23.02
C ARG A 88 -10.15 3.81 21.63
N GLY A 89 -11.34 4.02 21.11
CA GLY A 89 -11.73 3.64 19.76
C GLY A 89 -12.84 4.54 19.22
N GLY A 90 -12.95 4.62 17.91
CA GLY A 90 -13.95 5.43 17.21
C GLY A 90 -13.72 5.47 15.71
N SER A 91 -14.36 6.40 14.99
CA SER A 91 -14.06 6.62 13.57
C SER A 91 -12.62 7.11 13.40
N GLY A 92 -11.98 6.70 12.30
CA GLY A 92 -10.74 7.27 11.81
C GLY A 92 -10.96 8.40 10.81
N ASP A 93 -9.88 8.91 10.23
CA ASP A 93 -9.93 9.92 9.18
C ASP A 93 -10.27 9.27 7.83
N LEU A 94 -11.36 9.71 7.19
CA LEU A 94 -11.73 9.25 5.85
C LEU A 94 -10.69 9.71 4.84
N GLU A 95 -10.16 8.79 4.03
CA GLU A 95 -9.31 9.12 2.90
C GLU A 95 -10.08 8.94 1.58
N LEU A 96 -9.93 9.91 0.68
CA LEU A 96 -10.40 9.85 -0.70
C LEU A 96 -9.21 10.09 -1.62
N ALA A 97 -9.08 9.24 -2.65
CA ALA A 97 -7.93 9.30 -3.53
C ALA A 97 -8.29 8.95 -4.99
N ALA A 98 -7.41 9.35 -5.89
CA ALA A 98 -7.47 8.95 -7.30
C ALA A 98 -6.07 8.54 -7.77
N LYS A 99 -5.87 7.27 -8.16
CA LYS A 99 -4.64 6.79 -8.77
C LYS A 99 -4.78 6.88 -10.27
N TYR A 100 -3.87 7.60 -10.92
CA TYR A 100 -3.83 7.72 -12.36
C TYR A 100 -2.50 7.24 -12.92
N ARG A 101 -2.53 6.17 -13.69
CA ARG A 101 -1.37 5.56 -14.33
C ARG A 101 -0.98 6.35 -15.56
N VAL A 102 0.12 7.11 -15.45
CA VAL A 102 0.62 8.00 -16.52
C VAL A 102 1.59 7.30 -17.47
N VAL A 103 2.21 6.22 -17.05
CA VAL A 103 3.07 5.35 -17.87
C VAL A 103 2.64 3.91 -17.68
N ASN A 104 2.48 3.17 -18.79
CA ASN A 104 2.22 1.73 -18.82
C ASN A 104 2.91 1.16 -20.06
N ASP A 105 4.22 0.99 -19.98
CA ASP A 105 5.02 0.43 -21.07
C ASP A 105 5.31 -1.05 -20.81
N LYS A 106 4.39 -1.90 -21.25
CA LYS A 106 4.51 -3.37 -21.11
C LYS A 106 5.72 -3.96 -21.83
N LYS A 107 6.31 -3.26 -22.82
CA LYS A 107 7.49 -3.76 -23.54
C LYS A 107 8.76 -3.56 -22.73
N SER A 108 8.90 -2.40 -22.12
CA SER A 108 10.04 -2.11 -21.26
C SER A 108 9.82 -2.53 -19.81
N GLY A 109 8.56 -2.81 -19.39
CA GLY A 109 8.16 -3.11 -18.02
C GLY A 109 8.22 -1.88 -17.09
N TRP A 110 8.20 -0.66 -17.62
CA TRP A 110 8.11 0.56 -16.84
C TRP A 110 6.66 1.02 -16.66
N GLU A 111 6.31 1.28 -15.41
CA GLU A 111 5.03 1.89 -15.04
C GLU A 111 5.23 3.10 -14.13
N ALA A 112 4.29 4.05 -14.19
CA ALA A 112 4.27 5.21 -13.30
C ALA A 112 2.83 5.67 -13.04
N ALA A 113 2.53 6.08 -11.80
CA ALA A 113 1.23 6.64 -11.43
C ALA A 113 1.37 7.81 -10.48
N LEU A 114 0.47 8.78 -10.63
CA LEU A 114 0.16 9.80 -9.64
C LEU A 114 -0.98 9.29 -8.76
N PHE A 115 -0.90 9.53 -7.46
CA PHE A 115 -1.93 9.05 -6.52
C PHE A 115 -2.29 10.11 -5.46
N PRO A 116 -2.80 11.30 -5.85
CA PRO A 116 -3.23 12.31 -4.88
C PRO A 116 -4.29 11.76 -3.93
N ARG A 117 -4.13 12.07 -2.63
CA ARG A 117 -4.98 11.62 -1.52
C ARG A 117 -5.39 12.81 -0.67
N VAL A 118 -6.68 12.91 -0.36
CA VAL A 118 -7.23 13.87 0.59
C VAL A 118 -7.69 13.12 1.83
N ILE A 119 -7.10 13.45 2.97
CA ILE A 119 -7.45 12.87 4.27
C ILE A 119 -8.34 13.88 5.00
N LEU A 120 -9.57 13.49 5.27
CA LEU A 120 -10.60 14.33 5.89
C LEU A 120 -10.63 14.11 7.41
N PRO A 121 -10.74 15.16 8.23
CA PRO A 121 -10.69 15.07 9.70
C PRO A 121 -12.04 14.57 10.26
N THR A 122 -12.40 13.32 9.96
CA THR A 122 -13.64 12.66 10.38
C THR A 122 -13.48 11.80 11.62
N SER A 123 -12.24 11.68 12.12
CA SER A 123 -11.93 10.85 13.27
C SER A 123 -12.60 11.32 14.56
N ALA A 124 -12.88 10.36 15.43
CA ALA A 124 -13.29 10.64 16.79
C ALA A 124 -12.18 11.39 17.54
N LYS A 125 -12.57 12.09 18.61
CA LYS A 125 -11.65 12.96 19.36
C LYS A 125 -10.39 12.22 19.81
N ASN A 126 -9.23 12.77 19.48
CA ASN A 126 -7.90 12.25 19.79
C ASN A 126 -7.52 10.90 19.10
N LEU A 127 -8.17 10.58 17.96
CA LEU A 127 -7.88 9.41 17.16
C LEU A 127 -7.43 9.75 15.71
N GLY A 128 -7.27 11.02 15.38
CA GLY A 128 -6.79 11.46 14.07
C GLY A 128 -6.58 12.96 13.99
N GLY A 129 -6.46 13.47 12.77
CA GLY A 129 -6.18 14.85 12.47
C GLY A 129 -7.36 15.79 12.78
N ARG A 130 -7.07 17.08 12.93
CA ARG A 130 -8.10 18.12 13.12
C ARG A 130 -8.34 18.97 11.88
N ARG A 131 -7.55 18.76 10.84
CA ARG A 131 -7.61 19.50 9.58
C ARG A 131 -7.43 18.52 8.42
N ALA A 132 -8.04 18.85 7.28
CA ALA A 132 -7.81 18.09 6.07
C ALA A 132 -6.33 18.16 5.69
N ARG A 133 -5.79 17.03 5.23
CA ARG A 133 -4.42 16.86 4.77
C ARG A 133 -4.43 16.47 3.29
N LEU A 134 -3.38 16.77 2.57
CA LEU A 134 -3.24 16.43 1.15
C LEU A 134 -1.88 15.78 0.93
N LEU A 135 -1.88 14.55 0.46
CA LEU A 135 -0.69 13.82 0.07
C LEU A 135 -0.62 13.71 -1.46
N LEU A 136 0.54 14.02 -2.03
CA LEU A 136 0.79 14.06 -3.47
C LEU A 136 1.94 13.12 -3.85
N PRO A 137 1.72 11.81 -3.96
CA PRO A 137 2.76 10.86 -4.32
C PRO A 137 2.84 10.62 -5.82
N LEU A 138 4.06 10.25 -6.25
CA LEU A 138 4.38 9.65 -7.53
C LEU A 138 5.00 8.28 -7.25
N TRP A 139 4.47 7.25 -7.90
CA TRP A 139 4.94 5.87 -7.81
C TRP A 139 5.49 5.40 -9.15
N LEU A 140 6.58 4.66 -9.11
CA LEU A 140 7.29 4.11 -10.26
C LEU A 140 7.50 2.62 -10.03
N GLN A 141 7.41 1.82 -11.09
CA GLN A 141 7.68 0.38 -11.06
C GLN A 141 8.51 -0.04 -12.25
N LYS A 142 9.31 -1.07 -12.02
CA LYS A 142 10.04 -1.81 -13.06
C LYS A 142 9.94 -3.30 -12.81
N ASP A 143 9.43 -4.02 -13.82
CA ASP A 143 9.30 -5.47 -13.78
C ASP A 143 10.51 -6.18 -14.41
N PHE A 144 10.92 -7.26 -13.76
CA PHE A 144 12.00 -8.17 -14.16
C PHE A 144 11.50 -9.62 -14.10
N GLY A 145 10.57 -9.97 -14.98
CA GLY A 145 9.92 -11.28 -14.98
C GLY A 145 9.03 -11.49 -13.76
N LYS A 146 9.45 -12.34 -12.82
CA LYS A 146 8.71 -12.61 -11.58
C LYS A 146 9.05 -11.65 -10.42
N THR A 147 9.91 -10.68 -10.66
CA THR A 147 10.35 -9.72 -9.65
C THR A 147 9.94 -8.33 -10.07
N SER A 148 9.26 -7.61 -9.20
CA SER A 148 8.94 -6.21 -9.37
C SER A 148 9.72 -5.37 -8.37
N VAL A 149 10.26 -4.25 -8.83
CA VAL A 149 10.86 -3.22 -7.98
C VAL A 149 10.03 -1.97 -8.17
N PHE A 150 9.46 -1.49 -7.10
CA PHE A 150 8.66 -0.27 -7.15
C PHE A 150 9.02 0.67 -6.01
N GLY A 151 8.74 1.94 -6.21
CA GLY A 151 9.07 2.95 -5.23
C GLY A 151 8.69 4.34 -5.69
N GLY A 152 8.87 5.27 -4.81
CA GLY A 152 8.53 6.67 -5.04
C GLY A 152 8.32 7.40 -3.73
N GLY A 153 7.43 8.36 -3.75
CA GLY A 153 7.11 9.11 -2.56
C GLY A 153 6.28 10.34 -2.87
N GLY A 154 5.93 11.06 -1.83
CA GLY A 154 5.11 12.24 -1.92
C GLY A 154 5.38 13.28 -0.85
N TYR A 155 4.81 14.45 -1.08
CA TYR A 155 4.79 15.53 -0.12
C TYR A 155 3.41 15.62 0.51
N GLU A 156 3.35 15.61 1.84
CA GLU A 156 2.11 15.79 2.58
C GLU A 156 2.01 17.23 3.12
N ILE A 157 0.92 17.89 2.76
CA ILE A 157 0.48 19.15 3.34
C ILE A 157 -0.31 18.79 4.59
N ASN A 158 0.27 19.08 5.76
CA ASN A 158 -0.22 18.68 7.08
C ASN A 158 -0.46 19.91 7.97
N PRO A 159 -1.55 20.66 7.74
CA PRO A 159 -1.83 21.90 8.45
C PRO A 159 -2.24 21.64 9.91
N GLY A 160 -1.81 22.50 10.81
CA GLY A 160 -2.16 22.44 12.23
C GLY A 160 -1.07 23.07 13.10
N SER A 161 -1.43 23.48 14.30
CA SER A 161 -0.44 23.98 15.27
C SER A 161 0.45 22.84 15.73
N GLY A 162 1.76 23.00 15.62
CA GLY A 162 2.76 21.99 15.95
C GLY A 162 2.97 20.93 14.85
N ASN A 163 2.18 20.94 13.77
CA ASN A 163 2.36 20.08 12.63
C ASN A 163 3.36 20.69 11.62
N ARG A 164 3.97 19.85 10.83
CA ARG A 164 4.83 20.22 9.69
C ARG A 164 4.40 19.46 8.46
N ASN A 165 4.48 20.10 7.31
CA ASN A 165 4.47 19.39 6.05
C ASN A 165 5.71 18.51 5.96
N PHE A 166 5.59 17.33 5.35
CA PHE A 166 6.65 16.35 5.35
C PHE A 166 6.76 15.58 4.02
N TRP A 167 7.93 15.00 3.78
CA TRP A 167 8.16 14.05 2.70
C TRP A 167 8.12 12.64 3.22
N GLN A 168 7.52 11.76 2.42
CA GLN A 168 7.62 10.32 2.58
C GLN A 168 8.06 9.67 1.28
N ALA A 169 8.86 8.63 1.38
CA ALA A 169 9.35 7.87 0.24
C ALA A 169 9.61 6.43 0.65
N GLY A 170 9.55 5.51 -0.32
CA GLY A 170 9.87 4.11 -0.09
C GLY A 170 10.32 3.42 -1.37
N VAL A 171 10.96 2.29 -1.18
CA VAL A 171 11.31 1.33 -2.23
C VAL A 171 10.96 -0.07 -1.74
N ALA A 172 10.23 -0.81 -2.54
CA ALA A 172 9.85 -2.19 -2.29
C ALA A 172 10.34 -3.10 -3.42
N VAL A 173 10.59 -4.35 -3.06
CA VAL A 173 10.88 -5.43 -3.99
C VAL A 173 9.94 -6.57 -3.68
N THR A 174 9.25 -7.09 -4.69
CA THR A 174 8.40 -8.27 -4.58
C THR A 174 8.84 -9.34 -5.56
N HIS A 175 8.57 -10.60 -5.22
CA HIS A 175 8.88 -11.76 -6.05
C HIS A 175 7.76 -12.79 -6.00
N ASP A 176 7.27 -13.20 -7.18
CA ASP A 176 6.30 -14.27 -7.33
C ASP A 176 6.97 -15.63 -7.14
N VAL A 177 6.89 -16.18 -5.93
CA VAL A 177 7.43 -17.51 -5.58
C VAL A 177 6.63 -18.60 -6.30
N THR A 178 5.31 -18.43 -6.33
CA THR A 178 4.37 -19.27 -7.07
C THR A 178 3.29 -18.39 -7.71
N GLU A 179 2.38 -18.97 -8.50
CA GLU A 179 1.19 -18.27 -9.02
C GLU A 179 0.22 -17.78 -7.92
N LYS A 180 0.40 -18.26 -6.69
CA LYS A 180 -0.48 -17.95 -5.55
C LYS A 180 0.23 -17.25 -4.39
N LEU A 181 1.54 -17.13 -4.42
CA LEU A 181 2.32 -16.56 -3.33
C LEU A 181 3.38 -15.62 -3.86
N GLN A 182 3.27 -14.36 -3.45
CA GLN A 182 4.27 -13.32 -3.62
C GLN A 182 4.88 -12.99 -2.25
N LEU A 183 6.18 -12.85 -2.20
CA LEU A 183 6.93 -12.37 -1.04
C LEU A 183 7.63 -11.06 -1.40
N GLY A 184 7.88 -10.24 -0.40
CA GLY A 184 8.62 -9.00 -0.63
C GLY A 184 9.04 -8.30 0.64
N GLY A 185 9.63 -7.14 0.45
CA GLY A 185 10.05 -6.27 1.53
C GLY A 185 10.26 -4.85 1.05
N GLU A 186 10.24 -3.91 1.98
CA GLU A 186 10.41 -2.50 1.69
C GLU A 186 11.34 -1.80 2.68
N VAL A 187 11.85 -0.67 2.25
CA VAL A 187 12.47 0.33 3.11
C VAL A 187 11.78 1.66 2.86
N THR A 188 11.33 2.29 3.94
CA THR A 188 10.63 3.58 3.89
C THR A 188 11.38 4.66 4.66
N ARG A 189 11.15 5.90 4.28
CA ARG A 189 11.66 7.08 4.95
C ARG A 189 10.60 8.18 5.01
N GLN A 190 10.41 8.75 6.20
CA GLN A 190 9.59 9.94 6.41
C GLN A 190 10.42 11.02 7.08
N SER A 191 10.27 12.27 6.65
CA SER A 191 10.81 13.42 7.37
C SER A 191 9.93 13.75 8.58
N ALA A 192 10.37 14.65 9.46
CA ALA A 192 9.57 15.03 10.62
C ALA A 192 8.24 15.68 10.18
N ASP A 193 7.14 15.23 10.76
CA ASP A 193 5.75 15.66 10.54
C ASP A 193 5.24 16.64 11.63
N THR A 194 6.03 16.85 12.66
CA THR A 194 5.74 17.75 13.78
C THR A 194 6.94 18.63 14.12
N ASP A 195 6.67 19.78 14.78
CA ASP A 195 7.72 20.69 15.26
C ASP A 195 8.55 20.00 16.34
N GLY A 196 9.87 20.02 16.14
CA GLY A 196 10.82 19.31 17.02
C GLY A 196 10.81 17.77 16.88
N GLY A 197 9.94 17.23 16.04
CA GLY A 197 9.89 15.81 15.72
C GLY A 197 11.13 15.31 15.00
N LYS A 198 11.25 13.99 14.88
CA LYS A 198 12.30 13.31 14.12
C LYS A 198 11.69 12.52 12.97
N GLY A 199 12.38 12.49 11.83
CA GLY A 199 11.99 11.60 10.76
C GLY A 199 12.17 10.12 11.14
N SER A 200 11.49 9.23 10.44
CA SER A 200 11.53 7.79 10.67
C SER A 200 12.05 7.02 9.46
N THR A 201 12.60 5.85 9.69
CA THR A 201 12.96 4.86 8.65
C THR A 201 12.34 3.53 9.05
N GLY A 202 11.49 2.98 8.16
CA GLY A 202 10.87 1.67 8.32
C GLY A 202 11.57 0.62 7.46
N VAL A 203 11.49 -0.64 7.90
CA VAL A 203 11.90 -1.81 7.13
C VAL A 203 10.86 -2.90 7.36
N ASP A 204 10.13 -3.27 6.33
CA ASP A 204 9.08 -4.27 6.42
C ASP A 204 9.34 -5.46 5.50
N ALA A 205 8.89 -6.63 5.93
CA ALA A 205 8.75 -7.81 5.10
C ALA A 205 7.27 -8.18 5.00
N GLY A 206 6.87 -8.74 3.86
CA GLY A 206 5.46 -9.05 3.66
C GLY A 206 5.21 -10.14 2.63
N MET A 207 3.95 -10.54 2.54
CA MET A 207 3.47 -11.51 1.59
C MET A 207 2.06 -11.18 1.11
N ILE A 208 1.76 -11.63 -0.11
CA ILE A 208 0.40 -11.70 -0.67
C ILE A 208 0.14 -13.14 -1.07
N GLY A 209 -0.91 -13.74 -0.50
CA GLY A 209 -1.31 -15.12 -0.78
C GLY A 209 -2.73 -15.20 -1.33
N LYS A 210 -2.92 -15.78 -2.53
CA LYS A 210 -4.26 -16.09 -3.07
C LYS A 210 -4.82 -17.28 -2.31
N VAL A 211 -5.88 -17.08 -1.53
CA VAL A 211 -6.49 -18.11 -0.67
C VAL A 211 -7.64 -18.87 -1.34
N GLY A 212 -8.06 -18.42 -2.53
CA GLY A 212 -9.06 -19.10 -3.37
C GLY A 212 -10.16 -18.16 -3.87
N GLY A 213 -10.68 -18.42 -5.07
CA GLY A 213 -11.65 -17.55 -5.73
C GLY A 213 -11.10 -16.12 -5.84
N PRO A 214 -11.92 -15.10 -5.49
CA PRO A 214 -11.51 -13.71 -5.55
C PRO A 214 -10.71 -13.23 -4.31
N TYR A 215 -10.37 -14.10 -3.37
CA TYR A 215 -9.81 -13.74 -2.08
C TYR A 215 -8.28 -13.84 -2.05
N SER A 216 -7.66 -12.86 -1.40
CA SER A 216 -6.23 -12.85 -1.08
C SER A 216 -6.01 -12.44 0.39
N LEU A 217 -4.97 -13.00 1.01
CA LEU A 217 -4.48 -12.59 2.32
C LEU A 217 -3.20 -11.79 2.12
N LEU A 218 -3.15 -10.60 2.71
CA LEU A 218 -2.02 -9.69 2.64
C LEU A 218 -1.49 -9.47 4.06
N VAL A 219 -0.19 -9.60 4.23
CA VAL A 219 0.47 -9.39 5.53
C VAL A 219 1.80 -8.70 5.30
N ALA A 220 2.09 -7.67 6.07
CA ALA A 220 3.43 -7.08 6.15
C ALA A 220 3.69 -6.55 7.56
N GLY A 221 4.96 -6.32 7.87
CA GLY A 221 5.35 -5.66 9.09
C GLY A 221 6.85 -5.69 9.35
N GLY A 222 7.25 -4.84 10.26
CA GLY A 222 8.63 -4.70 10.64
C GLY A 222 8.93 -3.55 11.60
N PRO A 223 10.19 -3.29 11.87
CA PRO A 223 10.62 -2.20 12.73
C PRO A 223 10.67 -0.84 12.02
N SER A 224 10.36 0.21 12.76
CA SER A 224 10.57 1.61 12.39
C SER A 224 11.46 2.31 13.41
N PHE A 225 12.41 3.10 12.92
CA PHE A 225 13.44 3.76 13.73
C PHE A 225 13.29 5.28 13.64
N SER A 226 13.12 5.95 14.77
CA SER A 226 13.00 7.40 14.84
C SER A 226 13.66 7.93 16.13
N GLY A 227 14.59 8.88 15.99
CA GLY A 227 15.20 9.55 17.14
C GLY A 227 15.88 8.62 18.16
N GLY A 228 16.47 7.50 17.72
CA GLY A 228 17.07 6.49 18.58
C GLY A 228 16.06 5.56 19.27
N GLN A 229 14.82 5.57 18.84
CA GLN A 229 13.73 4.73 19.34
C GLN A 229 13.25 3.79 18.26
N THR A 230 12.80 2.59 18.65
CA THR A 230 12.22 1.60 17.77
C THR A 230 10.74 1.44 18.08
N SER A 231 9.91 1.45 17.05
CA SER A 231 8.52 1.01 17.03
C SER A 231 8.38 -0.15 16.03
N TYR A 232 7.22 -0.76 15.99
CA TYR A 232 6.91 -1.84 15.06
C TYR A 232 5.62 -1.52 14.35
N HIS A 233 5.61 -1.76 13.06
CA HIS A 233 4.43 -1.69 12.21
C HIS A 233 3.97 -3.09 11.83
N ALA A 234 2.64 -3.27 11.69
CA ALA A 234 2.06 -4.47 11.11
C ALA A 234 0.80 -4.11 10.31
N TYR A 235 0.62 -4.80 9.20
CA TYR A 235 -0.54 -4.72 8.33
C TYR A 235 -1.07 -6.12 8.04
N VAL A 236 -2.37 -6.31 8.14
CA VAL A 236 -3.06 -7.54 7.71
C VAL A 236 -4.33 -7.14 6.98
N ALA A 237 -4.58 -7.74 5.82
CA ALA A 237 -5.83 -7.55 5.11
C ALA A 237 -6.33 -8.81 4.43
N LEU A 238 -7.66 -8.90 4.32
CA LEU A 238 -8.36 -9.80 3.40
C LEU A 238 -8.79 -8.98 2.19
N GLY A 239 -8.18 -9.27 1.04
CA GLY A 239 -8.50 -8.69 -0.25
C GLY A 239 -9.61 -9.46 -0.96
N LEU A 240 -10.46 -8.74 -1.69
CA LEU A 240 -11.56 -9.26 -2.51
C LEU A 240 -11.56 -8.52 -3.84
N ASN A 241 -11.39 -9.25 -4.96
CA ASN A 241 -11.33 -8.73 -6.33
C ASN A 241 -12.48 -9.29 -7.18
N PHE A 242 -13.28 -8.43 -7.80
CA PHE A 242 -14.44 -8.87 -8.63
C PHE A 242 -14.89 -7.84 -9.67
#